data_598bfeb0844c11a13d4012a8b8e63dc0
#
_entry.id   598bfeb0844c11a13d4012a8b8e63dc0
#
_cell.length_a   1.000
_cell.length_b   1.000
_cell.length_c   1.000
_cell.angle_alpha   90.00
_cell.angle_beta   90.00
_cell.angle_gamma   90.00
#
_symmetry.space_group_name_H-M   'P 1'
#
loop_
_entity.id
_entity.type
_entity.pdbx_description
1 polymer ?
#
loop_
_entity_poly.entity_id
_entity_poly.type
_entity_poly.pdbx_seq_one_letter_code
_entity_poly.pdbx_strand_id
1 'polypeptide(L)'
;MTTSSNNPDLERTSDLHVVETRPLIPPSRLHYDIPLDHASANTVSKTRRSIQNILHHNDQKLLVIVGPCSIHDLEAAKEYSKYIQNFREIYKDKLEIIMRVYFEKPRTTIGWTVSYTHLTLPTNA
;
A
#
# COMPACT_ATOMS: atom_id res chain seq x y z
N MET A 1 -35.90 -7.03 -11.76
CA MET A 1 -36.04 -6.66 -13.17
C MET A 1 -36.37 -5.18 -13.24
N THR A 2 -35.37 -4.33 -13.38
CA THR A 2 -35.56 -2.89 -13.59
C THR A 2 -35.28 -2.62 -15.05
N THR A 3 -36.33 -2.41 -15.80
CA THR A 3 -36.28 -2.01 -17.21
C THR A 3 -35.77 -0.57 -17.27
N SER A 4 -34.56 -0.41 -17.74
CA SER A 4 -34.02 0.90 -18.15
C SER A 4 -34.82 1.36 -19.39
N SER A 5 -35.65 2.38 -19.23
CA SER A 5 -36.30 3.03 -20.33
C SER A 5 -35.29 3.89 -21.07
N ASN A 6 -34.71 3.36 -22.13
CA ASN A 6 -33.95 4.17 -23.11
C ASN A 6 -34.93 5.08 -23.84
N ASN A 7 -35.07 6.32 -23.39
CA ASN A 7 -35.71 7.38 -24.14
C ASN A 7 -34.61 8.04 -24.99
N PRO A 8 -34.67 7.91 -26.33
CA PRO A 8 -33.62 8.40 -27.24
C PRO A 8 -33.51 9.93 -27.33
N ASP A 9 -34.46 10.67 -26.78
CA ASP A 9 -34.54 12.13 -26.91
C ASP A 9 -34.03 12.89 -25.66
N LEU A 10 -33.56 12.16 -24.62
CA LEU A 10 -32.97 12.79 -23.45
C LEU A 10 -31.45 12.87 -23.60
N GLU A 11 -30.93 14.07 -23.71
CA GLU A 11 -29.50 14.34 -23.69
C GLU A 11 -28.92 13.84 -22.39
N ARG A 12 -27.86 13.00 -22.47
CA ARG A 12 -27.20 12.41 -21.30
C ARG A 12 -26.52 13.51 -20.48
N THR A 13 -26.96 13.73 -19.25
CA THR A 13 -26.47 14.79 -18.36
C THR A 13 -25.53 14.29 -17.26
N SER A 14 -25.40 12.96 -17.06
CA SER A 14 -24.56 12.33 -16.05
C SER A 14 -23.54 11.38 -16.69
N ASP A 15 -22.43 11.21 -16.04
CA ASP A 15 -21.34 10.28 -16.42
C ASP A 15 -20.78 10.52 -17.84
N LEU A 16 -20.77 11.75 -18.31
CA LEU A 16 -20.35 12.13 -19.66
C LEU A 16 -18.89 11.77 -19.97
N HIS A 17 -18.03 11.73 -18.94
CA HIS A 17 -16.61 11.43 -19.05
C HIS A 17 -16.25 10.04 -18.46
N VAL A 18 -17.23 9.24 -18.05
CA VAL A 18 -17.01 7.89 -17.56
C VAL A 18 -17.01 6.92 -18.74
N VAL A 19 -15.85 6.38 -19.05
CA VAL A 19 -15.67 5.42 -20.16
C VAL A 19 -16.16 4.04 -19.76
N GLU A 20 -15.87 3.62 -18.52
CA GLU A 20 -16.22 2.30 -18.03
C GLU A 20 -16.31 2.32 -16.50
N THR A 21 -17.24 1.54 -15.96
CA THR A 21 -17.32 1.25 -14.51
C THR A 21 -17.11 -0.24 -14.31
N ARG A 22 -16.07 -0.60 -13.53
CA ARG A 22 -15.75 -1.99 -13.18
C ARG A 22 -16.05 -2.24 -11.71
N PRO A 23 -16.71 -3.34 -11.35
CA PRO A 23 -16.91 -3.71 -9.97
C PRO A 23 -15.57 -4.07 -9.32
N LEU A 24 -15.34 -3.57 -8.10
CA LEU A 24 -14.20 -3.98 -7.28
C LEU A 24 -14.48 -5.33 -6.62
N ILE A 25 -13.43 -6.12 -6.47
CA ILE A 25 -13.49 -7.36 -5.70
C ILE A 25 -13.80 -7.01 -4.23
N PRO A 26 -14.82 -7.60 -3.60
CA PRO A 26 -15.12 -7.34 -2.20
C PRO A 26 -13.99 -7.85 -1.29
N PRO A 27 -13.73 -7.18 -0.15
CA PRO A 27 -12.66 -7.59 0.77
C PRO A 27 -12.76 -9.05 1.24
N SER A 28 -13.96 -9.56 1.43
CA SER A 28 -14.19 -10.96 1.79
C SER A 28 -13.66 -11.96 0.76
N ARG A 29 -13.79 -11.63 -0.52
CA ARG A 29 -13.25 -12.46 -1.60
C ARG A 29 -11.73 -12.40 -1.61
N LEU A 30 -11.15 -11.21 -1.42
CA LEU A 30 -9.70 -11.04 -1.35
C LEU A 30 -9.09 -11.82 -0.17
N HIS A 31 -9.74 -11.81 1.00
CA HIS A 31 -9.31 -12.62 2.15
C HIS A 31 -9.35 -14.12 1.90
N TYR A 32 -10.33 -14.57 1.10
CA TYR A 32 -10.41 -15.97 0.71
C TYR A 32 -9.31 -16.37 -0.26
N ASP A 33 -9.05 -15.55 -1.28
CA ASP A 33 -8.07 -15.83 -2.33
C ASP A 33 -6.61 -15.66 -1.84
N ILE A 34 -6.37 -14.74 -0.90
CA ILE A 34 -5.06 -14.45 -0.31
C ILE A 34 -5.18 -14.48 1.22
N PRO A 35 -5.24 -15.66 1.83
CA PRO A 35 -5.33 -15.78 3.28
C PRO A 35 -4.03 -15.33 3.95
N LEU A 36 -4.15 -14.75 5.15
CA LEU A 36 -3.00 -14.41 5.97
C LEU A 36 -2.34 -15.68 6.50
N ASP A 37 -1.08 -15.93 6.13
CA ASP A 37 -0.32 -17.06 6.65
C ASP A 37 0.17 -16.82 8.11
N HIS A 38 0.52 -17.90 8.80
CA HIS A 38 0.98 -17.85 10.18
C HIS A 38 2.28 -17.08 10.38
N ALA A 39 3.20 -17.11 9.40
CA ALA A 39 4.47 -16.41 9.47
C ALA A 39 4.27 -14.90 9.39
N SER A 40 3.44 -14.46 8.45
CA SER A 40 3.05 -13.06 8.29
C SER A 40 2.29 -12.53 9.52
N ALA A 41 1.31 -13.30 10.03
CA ALA A 41 0.58 -12.94 11.24
C ALA A 41 1.50 -12.78 12.45
N ASN A 42 2.44 -13.70 12.63
CA ASN A 42 3.42 -13.66 13.70
C ASN A 42 4.36 -12.44 13.57
N THR A 43 4.83 -12.15 12.36
CA THR A 43 5.67 -10.98 12.08
C THR A 43 4.96 -9.69 12.47
N VAL A 44 3.72 -9.52 12.06
CA VAL A 44 2.91 -8.34 12.40
C VAL A 44 2.70 -8.23 13.91
N SER A 45 2.32 -9.33 14.56
CA SER A 45 2.05 -9.34 16.01
C SER A 45 3.29 -9.04 16.84
N LYS A 46 4.44 -9.63 16.49
CA LYS A 46 5.73 -9.36 17.15
C LYS A 46 6.16 -7.91 16.97
N THR A 47 6.07 -7.39 15.74
CA THR A 47 6.45 -6.01 15.43
C THR A 47 5.57 -5.00 16.17
N ARG A 48 4.24 -5.21 16.22
CA ARG A 48 3.33 -4.36 17.00
C ARG A 48 3.69 -4.34 18.49
N ARG A 49 4.02 -5.48 19.04
CA ARG A 49 4.46 -5.58 20.46
C ARG A 49 5.78 -4.87 20.70
N SER A 50 6.74 -5.01 19.78
CA SER A 50 8.02 -4.28 19.86
C SER A 50 7.81 -2.78 19.82
N ILE A 51 6.95 -2.27 18.90
CA ILE A 51 6.59 -0.85 18.84
C ILE A 51 5.98 -0.36 20.15
N GLN A 52 5.03 -1.11 20.71
CA GLN A 52 4.41 -0.76 22.00
C GLN A 52 5.44 -0.65 23.10
N ASN A 53 6.37 -1.60 23.19
CA ASN A 53 7.44 -1.56 24.19
C ASN A 53 8.34 -0.33 24.03
N ILE A 54 8.71 0.03 22.81
CA ILE A 54 9.52 1.22 22.53
C ILE A 54 8.75 2.50 22.94
N LEU A 55 7.48 2.61 22.54
CA LEU A 55 6.66 3.78 22.86
C LEU A 55 6.36 3.94 24.37
N HIS A 56 6.33 2.85 25.11
CA HIS A 56 6.16 2.86 26.57
C HIS A 56 7.50 2.88 27.33
N HIS A 57 8.63 3.10 26.65
CA HIS A 57 9.97 3.14 27.24
C HIS A 57 10.42 1.84 27.91
N ASN A 58 9.80 0.70 27.56
CA ASN A 58 10.20 -0.63 28.03
C ASN A 58 11.33 -1.24 27.18
N ASP A 59 11.59 -0.69 26.00
CA ASP A 59 12.68 -1.04 25.10
C ASP A 59 13.36 0.25 24.63
N GLN A 60 14.68 0.28 24.65
CA GLN A 60 15.48 1.45 24.28
C GLN A 60 15.87 1.50 22.81
N LYS A 61 15.37 0.57 22.00
CA LYS A 61 15.62 0.57 20.57
C LYS A 61 15.03 1.82 19.91
N LEU A 62 15.68 2.27 18.85
CA LEU A 62 15.14 3.31 18.01
C LEU A 62 14.17 2.70 16.99
N LEU A 63 12.97 3.22 16.94
CA LEU A 63 11.98 2.87 15.92
C LEU A 63 12.27 3.61 14.61
N VAL A 64 12.48 2.86 13.53
CA VAL A 64 12.82 3.40 12.21
C VAL A 64 11.78 2.93 11.19
N ILE A 65 11.06 3.86 10.59
CA ILE A 65 10.07 3.56 9.54
C ILE A 65 10.65 4.03 8.21
N VAL A 66 10.89 3.10 7.31
CA VAL A 66 11.53 3.37 6.01
C VAL A 66 10.72 2.78 4.86
N GLY A 67 10.79 3.41 3.72
CA GLY A 67 10.13 2.93 2.51
C GLY A 67 9.66 4.05 1.59
N PRO A 68 9.14 3.71 0.41
CA PRO A 68 8.66 4.68 -0.57
C PRO A 68 7.42 5.42 -0.04
N CYS A 69 7.13 6.56 -0.63
CA CYS A 69 5.91 7.31 -0.32
C CYS A 69 4.64 6.48 -0.61
N SER A 70 4.68 5.72 -1.69
CA SER A 70 3.66 4.71 -2.04
C SER A 70 4.26 3.67 -2.99
N ILE A 71 3.68 2.47 -2.97
CA ILE A 71 4.09 1.34 -3.80
C ILE A 71 3.29 1.39 -5.09
N HIS A 72 3.97 1.36 -6.23
CA HIS A 72 3.38 1.25 -7.57
C HIS A 72 3.95 0.04 -8.33
N ASP A 73 5.13 -0.44 -7.95
CA ASP A 73 5.80 -1.61 -8.51
C ASP A 73 5.95 -2.68 -7.42
N LEU A 74 5.28 -3.82 -7.61
CA LEU A 74 5.28 -4.92 -6.65
C LEU A 74 6.61 -5.66 -6.61
N GLU A 75 7.31 -5.78 -7.73
CA GLU A 75 8.59 -6.49 -7.77
C GLU A 75 9.69 -5.67 -7.10
N ALA A 76 9.75 -4.37 -7.37
CA ALA A 76 10.63 -3.46 -6.66
C ALA A 76 10.35 -3.44 -5.14
N ALA A 77 9.08 -3.48 -4.75
CA ALA A 77 8.70 -3.54 -3.33
C ALA A 77 9.15 -4.85 -2.65
N LYS A 78 9.04 -5.98 -3.34
CA LYS A 78 9.53 -7.28 -2.86
C LYS A 78 11.06 -7.30 -2.72
N GLU A 79 11.78 -6.75 -3.70
CA GLU A 79 13.23 -6.63 -3.64
C GLU A 79 13.64 -5.76 -2.45
N TYR A 80 13.03 -4.58 -2.31
CA TYR A 80 13.26 -3.68 -1.19
C TYR A 80 12.99 -4.34 0.16
N SER A 81 11.93 -5.14 0.27
CA SER A 81 11.62 -5.86 1.51
C SER A 81 12.72 -6.82 1.95
N LYS A 82 13.44 -7.47 1.00
CA LYS A 82 14.58 -8.33 1.30
C LYS A 82 15.76 -7.54 1.90
N TYR A 83 16.03 -6.35 1.39
CA TYR A 83 17.04 -5.46 1.98
C TYR A 83 16.65 -5.05 3.40
N ILE A 84 15.40 -4.67 3.62
CA ILE A 84 14.90 -4.32 4.95
C ILE A 84 15.01 -5.50 5.92
N GLN A 85 14.67 -6.71 5.48
CA GLN A 85 14.81 -7.92 6.29
C GLN A 85 16.26 -8.15 6.72
N ASN A 86 17.23 -7.98 5.81
CA ASN A 86 18.64 -8.11 6.11
C ASN A 86 19.11 -7.05 7.14
N PHE A 87 18.72 -5.79 6.97
CA PHE A 87 19.05 -4.74 7.94
C PHE A 87 18.40 -4.97 9.30
N ARG A 88 17.18 -5.50 9.35
CA ARG A 88 16.52 -5.87 10.61
C ARG A 88 17.35 -6.89 11.40
N GLU A 89 17.92 -7.90 10.73
CA GLU A 89 18.78 -8.89 11.40
C GLU A 89 20.11 -8.29 11.86
N ILE A 90 20.75 -7.44 11.06
CA ILE A 90 22.04 -6.81 11.39
C ILE A 90 21.90 -5.88 12.60
N TYR A 91 20.81 -5.11 12.67
CA TYR A 91 20.64 -4.05 13.67
C TYR A 91 19.60 -4.37 14.76
N LYS A 92 19.17 -5.63 14.85
CA LYS A 92 18.07 -6.08 15.74
C LYS A 92 18.21 -5.67 17.21
N ASP A 93 19.43 -5.45 17.69
CA ASP A 93 19.69 -5.09 19.08
C ASP A 93 19.54 -3.59 19.35
N LYS A 94 19.59 -2.75 18.31
CA LYS A 94 19.57 -1.29 18.43
C LYS A 94 18.38 -0.63 17.74
N LEU A 95 17.90 -1.26 16.67
CA LEU A 95 16.85 -0.68 15.82
C LEU A 95 15.67 -1.64 15.67
N GLU A 96 14.47 -1.11 15.72
CA GLU A 96 13.27 -1.77 15.20
C GLU A 96 12.95 -1.12 13.85
N ILE A 97 13.30 -1.79 12.75
CA ILE A 97 13.12 -1.28 11.40
C ILE A 97 11.82 -1.80 10.81
N ILE A 98 10.96 -0.90 10.38
CA ILE A 98 9.65 -1.20 9.79
C ILE A 98 9.61 -0.69 8.36
N MET A 99 9.20 -1.57 7.45
CA MET A 99 8.94 -1.18 6.08
C MET A 99 7.60 -0.45 5.98
N ARG A 100 7.61 0.75 5.42
CA ARG A 100 6.39 1.44 5.04
C ARG A 100 5.81 0.78 3.80
N VAL A 101 4.58 0.28 3.94
CA VAL A 101 3.80 -0.27 2.85
C VAL A 101 2.55 0.57 2.69
N TYR A 102 2.52 1.40 1.67
CA TYR A 102 1.40 2.28 1.36
C TYR A 102 1.12 2.22 -0.14
N PHE A 103 -0.09 1.85 -0.50
CA PHE A 103 -0.51 1.80 -1.90
C PHE A 103 -0.92 3.18 -2.41
N GLU A 104 -1.70 3.25 -3.45
CA GLU A 104 -2.12 4.49 -4.06
C GLU A 104 -2.77 5.45 -3.05
N LYS A 105 -2.33 6.70 -3.08
CA LYS A 105 -2.95 7.75 -2.27
C LYS A 105 -4.19 8.28 -2.96
N PRO A 106 -5.31 8.50 -2.26
CA PRO A 106 -6.54 9.01 -2.85
C PRO A 106 -6.45 10.50 -3.22
N ARG A 107 -5.27 11.02 -3.53
CA ARG A 107 -5.01 12.43 -3.86
C ARG A 107 -4.99 12.72 -5.35
N THR A 108 -4.91 11.69 -6.17
CA THR A 108 -4.81 11.84 -7.63
C THR A 108 -5.89 11.01 -8.30
N THR A 109 -6.50 11.58 -9.33
CA THR A 109 -7.51 10.91 -10.14
C THR A 109 -6.93 9.81 -11.04
N ILE A 110 -5.60 9.71 -11.15
CA ILE A 110 -4.89 8.82 -12.09
C ILE A 110 -3.96 7.82 -11.38
N GLY A 111 -4.05 7.64 -10.06
CA GLY A 111 -3.24 6.67 -9.32
C GLY A 111 -1.73 6.95 -9.31
N TRP A 112 -1.30 8.19 -9.50
CA TRP A 112 0.11 8.58 -9.50
C TRP A 112 0.71 8.49 -8.11
N THR A 113 1.86 7.82 -8.01
CA THR A 113 2.64 7.74 -6.77
C THR A 113 3.82 8.70 -6.83
N VAL A 114 4.32 9.13 -5.67
CA VAL A 114 5.51 10.00 -5.62
C VAL A 114 6.74 9.31 -6.22
N SER A 115 6.88 8.01 -6.04
CA SER A 115 7.96 7.22 -6.67
C SER A 115 7.90 7.32 -8.19
N TYR A 116 6.70 7.22 -8.76
CA TYR A 116 6.53 7.34 -10.21
C TYR A 116 6.87 8.76 -10.69
N THR A 117 6.43 9.78 -9.99
CA THR A 117 6.74 11.19 -10.32
C THR A 117 8.25 11.46 -10.34
N HIS A 118 8.99 10.92 -9.38
CA HIS A 118 10.45 11.07 -9.34
C HIS A 118 11.18 10.34 -10.48
N LEU A 119 10.62 9.21 -10.95
CA LEU A 119 11.19 8.45 -12.05
C LEU A 119 10.91 9.08 -13.42
N THR A 120 9.84 9.86 -13.54
CA THR A 120 9.39 10.42 -14.83
C THR A 120 9.71 11.89 -15.04
N LEU A 121 10.13 12.62 -13.99
CA LEU A 121 10.62 13.97 -14.18
C LEU A 121 11.96 13.92 -14.91
N PRO A 122 12.07 14.49 -16.13
CA PRO A 122 13.36 14.65 -16.76
C PRO A 122 14.20 15.53 -15.85
N THR A 123 15.35 15.06 -15.44
CA THR A 123 16.40 15.88 -14.87
C THR A 123 16.89 16.81 -15.96
N ASN A 124 16.23 17.92 -16.15
CA ASN A 124 16.77 19.03 -16.91
C ASN A 124 17.91 19.62 -16.07
N ALA A 125 19.09 19.09 -16.30
CA ALA A 125 20.33 19.76 -15.93
C ALA A 125 20.59 20.90 -16.89
#